data_f00d08af53776263fce58dd6c1f9942e
#
_entry.id   f00d08af53776263fce58dd6c1f9942e
#
_cell.length_a   1.000
_cell.length_b   1.000
_cell.length_c   1.000
_cell.angle_alpha   90.00
_cell.angle_beta   90.00
_cell.angle_gamma   90.00
#
_symmetry.space_group_name_H-M   'P 1'
#
loop_
_entity.id
_entity.type
_entity.pdbx_description
1 polymer ?
#
loop_
_entity_poly.entity_id
_entity_poly.type
_entity_poly.pdbx_seq_one_letter_code
_entity_poly.pdbx_strand_id
1 'polypeptide(L)'
;MIEFFGRQDDVLYFDNAASTLALKSVVDKSMEFLSTYGSIHRGVGYNSEHSTELYEGAREYILKCLQGTDNHTVIFTSNTTDGINKVCSILELTRNDTVIVSDIEHSANILPYMQVSKVKRIETGDTNIVTADMVESMLIQDSSINLVALAAANNVTGYITPFYEIYEVCKRYGAIFLLDCSQYAPHYRMGLNMADIIVYSGHKMYAPFGIGVIAGRKDLLSKHGRYESTGGGNVVYFNNKITYYKESPYSHEVGTPNGVGAIAIAEAHRVLYEDIDLNSHTKSLVNNMLNMKLNKNFSVFFNNTEDKTPVFVFKHNTIPNKDICSKLGDKVFLREGAFCSYRLLEKTLPSVIKIMEGNKLNPAFSLIRASAGLVNNESDFAALEQRLNNIDL
;
A
#
# COMPACT_ATOMS: atom_id res chain seq x y z
N MET A 1 23.43 -12.31 1.66
CA MET A 1 22.39 -12.70 0.68
C MET A 1 21.05 -12.59 1.39
N ILE A 2 20.05 -11.98 0.76
CA ILE A 2 18.70 -11.85 1.34
C ILE A 2 17.96 -13.17 1.16
N GLU A 3 17.40 -13.70 2.25
CA GLU A 3 16.67 -14.95 2.26
C GLU A 3 15.18 -14.69 2.47
N PHE A 4 14.33 -15.47 1.76
CA PHE A 4 12.89 -15.40 1.84
C PHE A 4 12.33 -16.67 2.45
N PHE A 5 11.36 -16.52 3.35
CA PHE A 5 10.67 -17.65 3.96
C PHE A 5 9.76 -18.33 2.93
N GLY A 6 9.93 -19.64 2.77
CA GLY A 6 9.11 -20.44 1.84
C GLY A 6 9.43 -20.28 0.34
N ARG A 7 10.53 -19.59 -0.02
CA ARG A 7 10.97 -19.51 -1.42
C ARG A 7 11.30 -20.91 -1.97
N GLN A 8 10.85 -21.14 -3.20
CA GLN A 8 11.19 -22.35 -3.98
C GLN A 8 11.98 -21.92 -5.21
N ASP A 9 13.11 -22.56 -5.50
CA ASP A 9 14.05 -22.15 -6.55
C ASP A 9 13.49 -22.29 -7.98
N ASP A 10 12.52 -23.17 -8.18
CA ASP A 10 11.89 -23.43 -9.47
C ASP A 10 10.59 -22.62 -9.71
N VAL A 11 10.26 -21.70 -8.80
CA VAL A 11 9.08 -20.84 -8.84
C VAL A 11 9.45 -19.43 -9.30
N LEU A 12 8.76 -18.93 -10.32
CA LEU A 12 8.79 -17.55 -10.77
C LEU A 12 7.71 -16.76 -10.03
N TYR A 13 8.10 -16.01 -9.00
CA TYR A 13 7.17 -15.20 -8.19
C TYR A 13 7.11 -13.76 -8.70
N PHE A 14 6.07 -13.43 -9.47
CA PHE A 14 5.81 -12.12 -10.05
C PHE A 14 4.46 -11.53 -9.59
N ASP A 15 4.06 -11.79 -8.33
CA ASP A 15 2.84 -11.19 -7.74
C ASP A 15 3.14 -10.29 -6.52
N ASN A 16 4.33 -9.65 -6.50
CA ASN A 16 4.78 -8.84 -5.37
C ASN A 16 3.88 -7.62 -5.09
N ALA A 17 3.26 -7.01 -6.09
CA ALA A 17 2.33 -5.88 -5.91
C ALA A 17 1.02 -6.30 -5.21
N ALA A 18 0.70 -7.59 -5.15
CA ALA A 18 -0.40 -8.10 -4.33
C ALA A 18 0.05 -8.42 -2.91
N SER A 19 1.13 -9.21 -2.77
CA SER A 19 1.78 -9.51 -1.50
C SER A 19 3.21 -9.97 -1.78
N THR A 20 4.17 -9.57 -0.99
CA THR A 20 5.54 -10.05 -1.08
C THR A 20 5.74 -11.35 -0.28
N LEU A 21 6.76 -12.12 -0.61
CA LEU A 21 7.23 -13.18 0.29
C LEU A 21 7.85 -12.53 1.53
N ALA A 22 7.61 -13.10 2.71
CA ALA A 22 8.22 -12.60 3.93
C ALA A 22 9.74 -12.86 3.94
N LEU A 23 10.51 -11.90 4.42
CA LEU A 23 11.95 -12.09 4.65
C LEU A 23 12.16 -13.11 5.78
N LYS A 24 13.18 -13.95 5.65
CA LYS A 24 13.51 -14.93 6.68
C LYS A 24 13.83 -14.27 8.02
N SER A 25 14.61 -13.17 8.01
CA SER A 25 14.93 -12.41 9.24
C SER A 25 13.68 -11.87 9.93
N VAL A 26 12.68 -11.45 9.17
CA VAL A 26 11.38 -10.99 9.71
C VAL A 26 10.63 -12.10 10.41
N VAL A 27 10.62 -13.31 9.82
CA VAL A 27 10.00 -14.49 10.45
C VAL A 27 10.77 -14.89 11.70
N ASP A 28 12.10 -14.95 11.63
CA ASP A 28 12.96 -15.31 12.77
C ASP A 28 12.76 -14.33 13.95
N LYS A 29 12.69 -13.00 13.70
CA LYS A 29 12.40 -12.00 14.72
C LYS A 29 11.00 -12.14 15.32
N SER A 30 10.02 -12.51 14.51
CA SER A 30 8.65 -12.78 14.97
C SER A 30 8.62 -13.98 15.91
N MET A 31 9.37 -15.03 15.60
CA MET A 31 9.47 -16.23 16.44
C MET A 31 10.26 -15.98 17.73
N GLU A 32 11.32 -15.17 17.67
CA GLU A 32 12.07 -14.71 18.85
C GLU A 32 11.12 -13.96 19.82
N PHE A 33 10.34 -12.99 19.32
CA PHE A 33 9.35 -12.27 20.10
C PHE A 33 8.33 -13.21 20.78
N LEU A 34 7.80 -14.18 20.02
CA LEU A 34 6.82 -15.13 20.56
C LEU A 34 7.38 -16.01 21.66
N SER A 35 8.68 -16.30 21.67
CA SER A 35 9.33 -17.13 22.69
C SER A 35 9.39 -16.48 24.09
N THR A 36 9.30 -15.13 24.14
CA THR A 36 9.33 -14.33 25.37
C THR A 36 8.06 -13.51 25.58
N TYR A 37 7.02 -13.77 24.78
CA TYR A 37 5.80 -12.97 24.78
C TYR A 37 5.11 -12.92 26.13
N GLY A 38 4.72 -11.70 26.54
CA GLY A 38 3.79 -11.40 27.61
C GLY A 38 2.77 -10.35 27.15
N SER A 39 1.86 -9.93 28.05
CA SER A 39 0.87 -8.91 27.72
C SER A 39 1.53 -7.55 27.48
N ILE A 40 1.17 -6.88 26.40
CA ILE A 40 1.68 -5.55 26.06
C ILE A 40 0.90 -4.48 26.84
N HIS A 41 1.59 -3.52 27.47
CA HIS A 41 1.10 -2.36 28.21
C HIS A 41 0.38 -2.63 29.55
N ARG A 42 0.05 -3.86 29.92
CA ARG A 42 -0.88 -4.12 31.05
C ARG A 42 -0.40 -5.14 32.05
N GLY A 43 0.70 -5.80 31.79
CA GLY A 43 1.26 -6.79 32.70
C GLY A 43 2.40 -6.23 33.54
N VAL A 44 2.67 -6.89 34.65
CA VAL A 44 3.89 -6.72 35.42
C VAL A 44 4.73 -7.99 35.31
N GLY A 45 6.03 -7.83 35.43
CA GLY A 45 6.99 -8.93 35.30
C GLY A 45 7.65 -8.97 33.94
N TYR A 46 8.79 -9.67 33.86
CA TYR A 46 9.76 -9.61 32.79
C TYR A 46 9.16 -9.72 31.37
N ASN A 47 8.38 -10.77 31.10
CA ASN A 47 7.86 -10.97 29.73
C ASN A 47 6.91 -9.86 29.28
N SER A 48 6.09 -9.29 30.18
CA SER A 48 5.17 -8.20 29.84
C SER A 48 5.89 -6.88 29.62
N GLU A 49 6.85 -6.57 30.47
CA GLU A 49 7.68 -5.37 30.34
C GLU A 49 8.51 -5.45 29.07
N HIS A 50 9.20 -6.56 28.83
CA HIS A 50 9.99 -6.81 27.63
C HIS A 50 9.15 -6.76 26.33
N SER A 51 7.96 -7.37 26.32
CA SER A 51 7.06 -7.30 25.17
C SER A 51 6.58 -5.88 24.89
N THR A 52 6.37 -5.08 25.94
CA THR A 52 5.99 -3.67 25.79
C THR A 52 7.15 -2.84 25.25
N GLU A 53 8.37 -3.04 25.76
CA GLU A 53 9.58 -2.37 25.27
C GLU A 53 9.82 -2.67 23.78
N LEU A 54 9.72 -3.93 23.38
CA LEU A 54 9.88 -4.31 21.97
C LEU A 54 8.81 -3.70 21.07
N TYR A 55 7.55 -3.68 21.52
CA TYR A 55 6.44 -3.10 20.75
C TYR A 55 6.60 -1.59 20.57
N GLU A 56 6.91 -0.85 21.61
CA GLU A 56 7.14 0.59 21.53
C GLU A 56 8.45 0.90 20.79
N GLY A 57 9.50 0.12 21.01
CA GLY A 57 10.74 0.22 20.26
C GLY A 57 10.55 0.02 18.75
N ALA A 58 9.64 -0.88 18.33
CA ALA A 58 9.28 -1.03 16.92
C ALA A 58 8.60 0.24 16.37
N ARG A 59 7.71 0.88 17.15
CA ARG A 59 7.06 2.14 16.81
C ARG A 59 8.09 3.27 16.63
N GLU A 60 8.97 3.43 17.60
CA GLU A 60 10.03 4.45 17.57
C GLU A 60 10.99 4.23 16.39
N TYR A 61 11.37 2.98 16.16
CA TYR A 61 12.23 2.62 15.04
C TYR A 61 11.61 2.96 13.69
N ILE A 62 10.33 2.63 13.48
CA ILE A 62 9.59 2.99 12.26
C ILE A 62 9.54 4.52 12.11
N LEU A 63 9.22 5.25 13.19
CA LEU A 63 9.19 6.71 13.16
C LEU A 63 10.55 7.29 12.74
N LYS A 64 11.64 6.76 13.28
CA LYS A 64 13.02 7.13 12.90
C LYS A 64 13.30 6.82 11.42
N CYS A 65 12.92 5.62 10.93
CA CYS A 65 13.08 5.24 9.52
C CYS A 65 12.36 6.20 8.57
N LEU A 66 11.20 6.71 8.99
CA LEU A 66 10.39 7.68 8.26
C LEU A 66 10.87 9.14 8.47
N GLN A 67 12.01 9.37 9.11
CA GLN A 67 12.56 10.69 9.43
C GLN A 67 11.58 11.55 10.23
N GLY A 68 10.79 10.91 11.10
CA GLY A 68 9.84 11.57 11.97
C GLY A 68 10.52 12.38 13.07
N THR A 69 9.80 13.37 13.57
CA THR A 69 10.18 14.22 14.70
C THR A 69 9.18 14.05 15.84
N ASP A 70 9.37 14.75 16.95
CA ASP A 70 8.43 14.77 18.08
C ASP A 70 7.01 15.23 17.71
N ASN A 71 6.85 15.90 16.56
CA ASN A 71 5.55 16.32 16.02
C ASN A 71 4.84 15.23 15.19
N HIS A 72 5.41 14.03 15.09
CA HIS A 72 4.84 12.92 14.33
C HIS A 72 4.54 11.73 15.22
N THR A 73 3.65 10.87 14.77
CA THR A 73 3.29 9.62 15.46
C THR A 73 3.12 8.48 14.45
N VAL A 74 3.25 7.26 14.97
CA VAL A 74 2.97 6.02 14.25
C VAL A 74 1.82 5.30 14.94
N ILE A 75 0.82 4.86 14.18
CA ILE A 75 -0.33 4.07 14.66
C ILE A 75 -0.31 2.75 13.89
N PHE A 76 -0.36 1.63 14.61
CA PHE A 76 -0.48 0.32 14.00
C PHE A 76 -1.93 0.01 13.63
N THR A 77 -2.12 -0.59 12.47
CA THR A 77 -3.41 -1.00 11.90
C THR A 77 -3.31 -2.42 11.35
N SER A 78 -4.41 -2.99 10.90
CA SER A 78 -4.36 -4.33 10.28
C SER A 78 -3.77 -4.30 8.86
N ASN A 79 -3.94 -3.20 8.13
CA ASN A 79 -3.47 -2.98 6.76
C ASN A 79 -3.80 -1.55 6.32
N THR A 80 -3.41 -1.16 5.10
CA THR A 80 -3.72 0.17 4.51
C THR A 80 -5.22 0.46 4.47
N THR A 81 -6.06 -0.49 4.09
CA THR A 81 -7.52 -0.29 4.01
C THR A 81 -8.10 0.06 5.38
N ASP A 82 -7.71 -0.65 6.44
CA ASP A 82 -8.06 -0.33 7.82
C ASP A 82 -7.50 1.06 8.20
N GLY A 83 -6.26 1.34 7.84
CA GLY A 83 -5.62 2.64 8.09
C GLY A 83 -6.38 3.81 7.48
N ILE A 84 -6.77 3.73 6.21
CA ILE A 84 -7.53 4.80 5.54
C ILE A 84 -8.92 4.98 6.18
N ASN A 85 -9.64 3.90 6.50
CA ASN A 85 -10.91 3.98 7.22
C ASN A 85 -10.75 4.66 8.58
N LYS A 86 -9.68 4.32 9.31
CA LYS A 86 -9.34 4.93 10.58
C LYS A 86 -9.02 6.43 10.43
N VAL A 87 -8.24 6.83 9.41
CA VAL A 87 -7.96 8.25 9.12
C VAL A 87 -9.25 9.03 8.82
N CYS A 88 -10.20 8.46 8.08
CA CYS A 88 -11.51 9.11 7.86
C CYS A 88 -12.22 9.42 9.17
N SER A 89 -12.14 8.53 10.15
CA SER A 89 -12.72 8.72 11.47
C SER A 89 -11.94 9.72 12.32
N ILE A 90 -10.62 9.64 12.35
CA ILE A 90 -9.73 10.54 13.11
C ILE A 90 -9.90 12.00 12.64
N LEU A 91 -9.95 12.21 11.32
CA LEU A 91 -10.17 13.53 10.73
C LEU A 91 -11.62 14.00 10.83
N GLU A 92 -12.52 13.17 11.39
CA GLU A 92 -13.95 13.46 11.58
C GLU A 92 -14.65 13.91 10.28
N LEU A 93 -14.26 13.30 9.15
CA LEU A 93 -14.82 13.64 7.84
C LEU A 93 -16.34 13.48 7.81
N THR A 94 -17.02 14.44 7.18
CA THR A 94 -18.48 14.51 7.09
C THR A 94 -18.92 14.82 5.66
N ARG A 95 -20.25 14.80 5.42
CA ARG A 95 -20.84 15.22 4.13
C ARG A 95 -20.59 16.71 3.77
N ASN A 96 -20.06 17.50 4.69
CA ASN A 96 -19.68 18.89 4.39
C ASN A 96 -18.25 18.99 3.82
N ASP A 97 -17.44 17.97 4.07
CA ASP A 97 -16.06 17.91 3.60
C ASP A 97 -15.98 17.35 2.18
N THR A 98 -15.02 17.83 1.42
CA THR A 98 -14.71 17.34 0.07
C THR A 98 -13.31 16.72 0.05
N VAL A 99 -13.23 15.50 -0.46
CA VAL A 99 -11.96 14.76 -0.64
C VAL A 99 -11.65 14.66 -2.13
N ILE A 100 -10.45 15.01 -2.53
CA ILE A 100 -9.92 14.74 -3.87
C ILE A 100 -9.25 13.36 -3.87
N VAL A 101 -9.57 12.56 -4.88
CA VAL A 101 -8.88 11.32 -5.26
C VAL A 101 -8.61 11.34 -6.76
N SER A 102 -7.80 10.43 -7.30
CA SER A 102 -7.69 10.28 -8.76
C SER A 102 -8.63 9.20 -9.31
N ASP A 103 -8.85 9.22 -10.63
CA ASP A 103 -9.62 8.20 -11.35
C ASP A 103 -8.86 6.86 -11.49
N ILE A 104 -7.58 6.84 -11.10
CA ILE A 104 -6.72 5.66 -11.15
C ILE A 104 -6.44 5.02 -9.78
N GLU A 105 -7.06 5.54 -8.70
CA GLU A 105 -6.83 5.03 -7.34
C GLU A 105 -7.28 3.58 -7.14
N HIS A 106 -6.61 2.92 -6.21
CA HIS A 106 -7.11 1.67 -5.62
C HIS A 106 -8.40 1.93 -4.84
N SER A 107 -9.35 0.98 -4.88
CA SER A 107 -10.65 1.13 -4.21
C SER A 107 -10.57 1.42 -2.71
N ALA A 108 -9.52 0.96 -2.04
CA ALA A 108 -9.27 1.27 -0.63
C ALA A 108 -9.03 2.77 -0.37
N ASN A 109 -8.51 3.50 -1.38
CA ASN A 109 -8.30 4.95 -1.31
C ASN A 109 -9.41 5.77 -1.98
N ILE A 110 -10.59 5.18 -2.17
CA ILE A 110 -11.80 5.86 -2.71
C ILE A 110 -13.00 5.59 -1.82
N LEU A 111 -13.32 4.31 -1.59
CA LEU A 111 -14.60 3.89 -1.00
C LEU A 111 -14.83 4.40 0.42
N PRO A 112 -13.83 4.45 1.32
CA PRO A 112 -14.03 5.01 2.66
C PRO A 112 -14.52 6.47 2.62
N TYR A 113 -13.92 7.29 1.76
CA TYR A 113 -14.31 8.70 1.61
C TYR A 113 -15.72 8.84 1.03
N MET A 114 -16.10 8.02 0.05
CA MET A 114 -17.45 8.04 -0.53
C MET A 114 -18.55 7.75 0.49
N GLN A 115 -18.23 7.02 1.58
CA GLN A 115 -19.21 6.74 2.63
C GLN A 115 -19.47 7.93 3.54
N VAL A 116 -18.46 8.76 3.82
CA VAL A 116 -18.53 9.78 4.86
C VAL A 116 -18.49 11.23 4.35
N SER A 117 -17.94 11.48 3.16
CA SER A 117 -17.70 12.81 2.60
C SER A 117 -18.20 12.94 1.16
N LYS A 118 -17.99 14.09 0.53
CA LYS A 118 -18.07 14.27 -0.92
C LYS A 118 -16.73 13.89 -1.54
N VAL A 119 -16.76 13.24 -2.71
CA VAL A 119 -15.54 12.85 -3.42
C VAL A 119 -15.52 13.50 -4.79
N LYS A 120 -14.44 14.23 -5.07
CA LYS A 120 -14.11 14.73 -6.41
C LYS A 120 -12.95 13.92 -6.98
N ARG A 121 -13.00 13.64 -8.27
CA ARG A 121 -11.97 12.87 -8.96
C ARG A 121 -11.16 13.75 -9.90
N ILE A 122 -9.85 13.57 -9.86
CA ILE A 122 -8.95 14.05 -10.91
C ILE A 122 -9.05 13.07 -12.07
N GLU A 123 -9.44 13.56 -13.23
CA GLU A 123 -9.44 12.77 -14.47
C GLU A 123 -8.06 12.88 -15.12
N THR A 124 -7.28 11.81 -15.05
CA THR A 124 -5.88 11.80 -15.52
C THR A 124 -5.72 11.68 -17.05
N GLY A 125 -6.83 11.51 -17.79
CA GLY A 125 -6.80 11.34 -19.24
C GLY A 125 -6.00 10.12 -19.67
N ASP A 126 -5.36 10.20 -20.84
CA ASP A 126 -4.59 9.08 -21.44
C ASP A 126 -3.23 8.87 -20.76
N THR A 127 -2.71 9.88 -20.05
CA THR A 127 -1.40 9.79 -19.38
C THR A 127 -1.44 8.86 -18.18
N ASN A 128 -2.59 8.74 -17.52
CA ASN A 128 -2.75 8.03 -16.25
C ASN A 128 -1.75 8.50 -15.16
N ILE A 129 -1.42 9.78 -15.16
CA ILE A 129 -0.53 10.44 -14.20
C ILE A 129 -1.26 11.65 -13.60
N VAL A 130 -1.29 11.75 -12.28
CA VAL A 130 -1.74 12.93 -11.56
C VAL A 130 -0.61 13.96 -11.55
N THR A 131 -0.90 15.23 -11.86
CA THR A 131 0.07 16.33 -11.76
C THR A 131 -0.30 17.31 -10.66
N ALA A 132 0.68 18.09 -10.20
CA ALA A 132 0.44 19.14 -9.21
C ALA A 132 -0.54 20.21 -9.72
N ASP A 133 -0.48 20.56 -11.01
CA ASP A 133 -1.39 21.53 -11.64
C ASP A 133 -2.86 21.06 -11.64
N MET A 134 -3.10 19.75 -11.81
CA MET A 134 -4.44 19.18 -11.72
C MET A 134 -5.01 19.35 -10.31
N VAL A 135 -4.21 19.06 -9.28
CA VAL A 135 -4.59 19.24 -7.88
C VAL A 135 -4.84 20.71 -7.58
N GLU A 136 -3.91 21.59 -7.97
CA GLU A 136 -4.03 23.03 -7.73
C GLU A 136 -5.28 23.62 -8.37
N SER A 137 -5.57 23.24 -9.62
CA SER A 137 -6.78 23.70 -10.32
C SER A 137 -8.07 23.35 -9.57
N MET A 138 -8.13 22.18 -8.95
CA MET A 138 -9.30 21.76 -8.15
C MET A 138 -9.38 22.52 -6.82
N LEU A 139 -8.25 22.75 -6.14
CA LEU A 139 -8.19 23.49 -4.89
C LEU A 139 -8.56 24.97 -5.07
N ILE A 140 -8.18 25.59 -6.20
CA ILE A 140 -8.60 26.96 -6.57
C ILE A 140 -10.12 27.03 -6.78
N GLN A 141 -10.72 26.01 -7.42
CA GLN A 141 -12.14 26.03 -7.78
C GLN A 141 -13.07 25.72 -6.60
N ASP A 142 -12.59 25.05 -5.56
CA ASP A 142 -13.43 24.61 -4.45
C ASP A 142 -12.70 24.65 -3.10
N SER A 143 -12.98 25.69 -2.33
CA SER A 143 -12.43 25.88 -0.98
C SER A 143 -12.98 24.89 0.07
N SER A 144 -13.96 24.04 -0.26
CA SER A 144 -14.46 23.01 0.63
C SER A 144 -13.60 21.74 0.64
N ILE A 145 -12.53 21.71 -0.16
CA ILE A 145 -11.61 20.58 -0.23
C ILE A 145 -10.70 20.60 1.00
N ASN A 146 -10.87 19.61 1.86
CA ASN A 146 -10.11 19.47 3.12
C ASN A 146 -8.99 18.43 3.00
N LEU A 147 -9.13 17.46 2.10
CA LEU A 147 -8.23 16.33 1.96
C LEU A 147 -7.94 16.02 0.49
N VAL A 148 -6.68 15.83 0.18
CA VAL A 148 -6.21 15.21 -1.06
C VAL A 148 -5.63 13.84 -0.71
N ALA A 149 -6.16 12.77 -1.29
CA ALA A 149 -5.76 11.40 -0.99
C ALA A 149 -5.34 10.67 -2.27
N LEU A 150 -4.05 10.39 -2.42
CA LEU A 150 -3.47 9.81 -3.62
C LEU A 150 -2.53 8.65 -3.28
N ALA A 151 -2.36 7.71 -4.22
CA ALA A 151 -1.33 6.68 -4.14
C ALA A 151 0.05 7.25 -4.54
N ALA A 152 1.09 6.93 -3.78
CA ALA A 152 2.46 7.31 -4.11
C ALA A 152 2.96 6.60 -5.38
N ALA A 153 2.48 5.37 -5.61
CA ALA A 153 2.67 4.63 -6.85
C ALA A 153 1.41 3.83 -7.16
N ASN A 154 1.00 3.81 -8.42
CA ASN A 154 -0.21 3.11 -8.84
C ASN A 154 0.02 1.60 -8.91
N ASN A 155 -0.93 0.80 -8.41
CA ASN A 155 -0.81 -0.66 -8.34
C ASN A 155 -0.99 -1.39 -9.69
N VAL A 156 -1.40 -0.69 -10.74
CA VAL A 156 -1.59 -1.24 -12.10
C VAL A 156 -0.56 -0.69 -13.06
N THR A 157 -0.43 0.64 -13.17
CA THR A 157 0.54 1.25 -14.08
C THR A 157 1.98 1.18 -13.54
N GLY A 158 2.12 1.14 -12.23
CA GLY A 158 3.38 1.31 -11.52
C GLY A 158 3.84 2.77 -11.43
N TYR A 159 3.20 3.71 -12.12
CA TYR A 159 3.65 5.10 -12.21
C TYR A 159 3.71 5.76 -10.84
N ILE A 160 4.79 6.51 -10.63
CA ILE A 160 5.02 7.26 -9.40
C ILE A 160 4.33 8.62 -9.51
N THR A 161 3.56 8.96 -8.49
CA THR A 161 2.91 10.27 -8.36
C THR A 161 3.96 11.31 -7.97
N PRO A 162 3.96 12.55 -8.53
CA PRO A 162 4.84 13.63 -8.13
C PRO A 162 4.40 14.24 -6.78
N PHE A 163 4.45 13.43 -5.72
CA PHE A 163 3.85 13.74 -4.43
C PHE A 163 4.52 14.90 -3.70
N TYR A 164 5.79 15.21 -3.94
CA TYR A 164 6.45 16.36 -3.32
C TYR A 164 5.86 17.69 -3.82
N GLU A 165 5.70 17.80 -5.13
CA GLU A 165 5.09 18.98 -5.77
C GLU A 165 3.63 19.12 -5.36
N ILE A 166 2.89 18.02 -5.28
CA ILE A 166 1.50 17.99 -4.83
C ILE A 166 1.40 18.39 -3.37
N TYR A 167 2.30 17.93 -2.51
CA TYR A 167 2.31 18.31 -1.10
C TYR A 167 2.55 19.80 -0.91
N GLU A 168 3.46 20.42 -1.68
CA GLU A 168 3.65 21.86 -1.64
C GLU A 168 2.39 22.62 -2.08
N VAL A 169 1.66 22.12 -3.07
CA VAL A 169 0.35 22.66 -3.46
C VAL A 169 -0.64 22.53 -2.29
N CYS A 170 -0.81 21.36 -1.71
CA CYS A 170 -1.73 21.14 -0.60
C CYS A 170 -1.45 22.09 0.58
N LYS A 171 -0.19 22.27 0.94
CA LYS A 171 0.23 23.23 2.01
C LYS A 171 -0.18 24.67 1.70
N ARG A 172 -0.01 25.12 0.45
CA ARG A 172 -0.40 26.49 0.04
C ARG A 172 -1.89 26.76 0.19
N TYR A 173 -2.72 25.75 -0.05
CA TYR A 173 -4.19 25.87 0.02
C TYR A 173 -4.79 25.37 1.33
N GLY A 174 -3.97 24.91 2.28
CA GLY A 174 -4.40 24.42 3.59
C GLY A 174 -5.15 23.08 3.56
N ALA A 175 -5.03 22.31 2.48
CA ALA A 175 -5.59 20.98 2.37
C ALA A 175 -4.63 19.93 2.98
N ILE A 176 -5.19 18.97 3.72
CA ILE A 176 -4.42 17.81 4.23
C ILE A 176 -4.03 16.91 3.06
N PHE A 177 -2.80 16.42 3.03
CA PHE A 177 -2.35 15.45 2.04
C PHE A 177 -2.13 14.08 2.67
N LEU A 178 -2.93 13.08 2.25
CA LEU A 178 -2.75 11.67 2.58
C LEU A 178 -2.14 10.92 1.40
N LEU A 179 -1.08 10.16 1.66
CA LEU A 179 -0.37 9.39 0.66
C LEU A 179 -0.45 7.90 0.96
N ASP A 180 -1.11 7.13 0.09
CA ASP A 180 -1.08 5.66 0.13
C ASP A 180 0.24 5.16 -0.45
N CYS A 181 1.15 4.76 0.43
CA CYS A 181 2.48 4.26 0.08
C CYS A 181 2.53 2.75 -0.15
N SER A 182 1.40 2.04 -0.24
CA SER A 182 1.37 0.57 -0.32
C SER A 182 2.20 -0.03 -1.45
N GLN A 183 2.27 0.63 -2.60
CA GLN A 183 3.06 0.17 -3.75
C GLN A 183 4.44 0.84 -3.84
N TYR A 184 4.67 1.89 -3.06
CA TYR A 184 5.92 2.63 -3.01
C TYR A 184 6.88 2.05 -1.96
N ALA A 185 6.37 1.73 -0.77
CA ALA A 185 7.11 1.24 0.38
C ALA A 185 8.06 0.05 0.13
N PRO A 186 7.70 -0.96 -0.70
CA PRO A 186 8.59 -2.09 -0.97
C PRO A 186 9.76 -1.75 -1.89
N HIS A 187 9.76 -0.58 -2.54
CA HIS A 187 10.67 -0.21 -3.62
C HIS A 187 11.52 1.04 -3.33
N TYR A 188 11.03 1.93 -2.48
CA TYR A 188 11.66 3.21 -2.21
C TYR A 188 11.58 3.58 -0.73
N ARG A 189 12.57 4.32 -0.24
CA ARG A 189 12.52 4.87 1.11
C ARG A 189 11.42 5.91 1.21
N MET A 190 10.64 5.84 2.29
CA MET A 190 9.61 6.82 2.63
C MET A 190 10.13 7.81 3.67
N GLY A 191 9.48 8.98 3.74
CA GLY A 191 9.72 9.98 4.77
C GLY A 191 8.47 10.81 5.04
N LEU A 192 8.34 11.35 6.24
CA LEU A 192 7.22 12.21 6.64
C LEU A 192 7.31 13.65 6.09
N ASN A 193 8.25 13.89 5.19
CA ASN A 193 8.31 15.08 4.34
C ASN A 193 7.56 14.90 3.00
N MET A 194 6.97 13.72 2.74
CA MET A 194 6.23 13.40 1.52
C MET A 194 4.76 13.81 1.58
N ALA A 195 4.16 13.82 2.78
CA ALA A 195 2.75 14.10 3.02
C ALA A 195 2.49 14.40 4.50
N ASP A 196 1.30 14.90 4.84
CA ASP A 196 0.87 15.06 6.25
C ASP A 196 0.61 13.71 6.91
N ILE A 197 0.09 12.74 6.15
CA ILE A 197 -0.22 11.39 6.60
C ILE A 197 0.20 10.40 5.51
N ILE A 198 0.95 9.37 5.89
CA ILE A 198 1.26 8.23 5.02
C ILE A 198 0.64 6.95 5.58
N VAL A 199 0.20 6.07 4.69
CA VAL A 199 -0.38 4.77 5.05
C VAL A 199 0.22 3.66 4.19
N TYR A 200 0.50 2.48 4.79
CA TYR A 200 1.02 1.32 4.05
C TYR A 200 0.78 0.01 4.79
N SER A 201 0.93 -1.12 4.08
CA SER A 201 0.71 -2.48 4.59
C SER A 201 1.98 -3.29 4.64
N GLY A 202 2.19 -4.01 5.73
CA GLY A 202 3.37 -4.86 5.93
C GLY A 202 3.48 -6.00 4.92
N HIS A 203 2.37 -6.64 4.53
CA HIS A 203 2.38 -7.78 3.60
C HIS A 203 2.85 -7.44 2.18
N LYS A 204 2.94 -6.16 1.82
CA LYS A 204 3.55 -5.70 0.56
C LYS A 204 5.01 -5.31 0.75
N MET A 205 5.45 -5.17 1.99
CA MET A 205 6.76 -4.68 2.40
C MET A 205 7.56 -5.79 3.10
N TYR A 206 7.43 -7.04 2.61
CA TYR A 206 8.19 -8.22 3.08
C TYR A 206 7.95 -8.63 4.54
N ALA A 207 6.94 -8.05 5.22
CA ALA A 207 6.42 -8.51 6.48
C ALA A 207 5.19 -9.42 6.28
N PRO A 208 4.78 -10.21 7.29
CA PRO A 208 3.52 -10.96 7.24
C PRO A 208 2.29 -10.06 7.10
N PHE A 209 1.15 -10.69 6.76
CA PHE A 209 -0.16 -10.02 6.76
C PHE A 209 -0.63 -9.66 8.19
N GLY A 210 -1.65 -8.81 8.27
CA GLY A 210 -2.29 -8.43 9.53
C GLY A 210 -1.61 -7.26 10.26
N ILE A 211 -0.71 -6.55 9.59
CA ILE A 211 -0.09 -5.31 10.07
C ILE A 211 -0.07 -4.25 8.97
N GLY A 212 -0.36 -3.03 9.35
CA GLY A 212 -0.21 -1.82 8.56
C GLY A 212 0.19 -0.65 9.46
N VAL A 213 0.51 0.46 8.86
CA VAL A 213 0.97 1.66 9.52
C VAL A 213 0.23 2.88 8.99
N ILE A 214 -0.22 3.75 9.90
CA ILE A 214 -0.46 5.16 9.68
C ILE A 214 0.71 5.89 10.33
N ALA A 215 1.38 6.77 9.61
CA ALA A 215 2.36 7.68 10.20
C ALA A 215 2.10 9.10 9.72
N GLY A 216 2.19 10.09 10.60
CA GLY A 216 1.89 11.45 10.24
C GLY A 216 1.93 12.42 11.40
N ARG A 217 1.47 13.64 11.16
CA ARG A 217 1.46 14.75 12.11
C ARG A 217 0.58 14.44 13.31
N LYS A 218 1.12 14.64 14.52
CA LYS A 218 0.39 14.43 15.79
C LYS A 218 -0.85 15.30 15.91
N ASP A 219 -0.81 16.56 15.46
CA ASP A 219 -1.95 17.47 15.56
C ASP A 219 -3.16 16.97 14.74
N LEU A 220 -2.92 16.27 13.62
CA LEU A 220 -3.98 15.64 12.82
C LEU A 220 -4.44 14.30 13.40
N LEU A 221 -3.53 13.53 14.01
CA LEU A 221 -3.76 12.18 14.50
C LEU A 221 -3.99 12.09 16.01
N SER A 222 -4.25 13.21 16.70
CA SER A 222 -4.41 13.25 18.15
C SER A 222 -5.82 12.94 18.64
N LYS A 223 -6.83 13.12 17.81
CA LYS A 223 -8.23 12.97 18.21
C LYS A 223 -8.69 11.51 18.08
N HIS A 224 -9.42 11.02 19.06
CA HIS A 224 -10.18 9.79 18.92
C HIS A 224 -11.43 10.08 18.11
N GLY A 225 -11.50 9.52 16.90
CA GLY A 225 -12.56 9.79 15.95
C GLY A 225 -13.92 9.17 16.37
N ARG A 226 -15.01 9.81 15.95
CA ARG A 226 -16.38 9.42 16.34
C ARG A 226 -16.73 7.95 16.01
N TYR A 227 -16.20 7.43 14.93
CA TYR A 227 -16.52 6.10 14.42
C TYR A 227 -15.40 5.08 14.62
N GLU A 228 -14.40 5.41 15.41
CA GLU A 228 -13.34 4.45 15.76
C GLU A 228 -13.87 3.39 16.71
N SER A 229 -13.24 2.23 16.65
CA SER A 229 -13.52 1.16 17.62
C SER A 229 -13.18 1.61 19.02
N THR A 230 -14.04 1.29 19.97
CA THR A 230 -13.88 1.64 21.39
C THR A 230 -13.90 0.39 22.26
N GLY A 231 -13.16 0.41 23.37
CA GLY A 231 -13.19 -0.70 24.32
C GLY A 231 -11.89 -0.90 25.08
N GLY A 232 -11.60 -2.15 25.34
CA GLY A 232 -10.38 -2.49 26.07
C GLY A 232 -9.13 -2.01 25.35
N GLY A 233 -8.23 -1.35 26.05
CA GLY A 233 -6.94 -0.90 25.55
C GLY A 233 -6.82 0.60 25.30
N ASN A 234 -7.83 1.24 24.76
CA ASN A 234 -7.81 2.66 24.41
C ASN A 234 -8.55 3.58 25.40
N VAL A 235 -9.25 3.03 26.39
CA VAL A 235 -10.01 3.78 27.39
C VAL A 235 -9.22 3.90 28.68
N VAL A 236 -9.17 5.12 29.25
CA VAL A 236 -8.61 5.40 30.59
C VAL A 236 -9.69 5.15 31.63
N TYR A 237 -10.88 5.70 31.41
CA TYR A 237 -12.02 5.58 32.31
C TYR A 237 -13.33 5.78 31.57
N PHE A 238 -14.40 5.09 31.98
CA PHE A 238 -15.75 5.35 31.50
C PHE A 238 -16.79 5.12 32.59
N ASN A 239 -17.91 5.80 32.44
CA ASN A 239 -19.15 5.55 33.18
C ASN A 239 -20.37 5.81 32.27
N ASN A 240 -21.58 5.74 32.80
CA ASN A 240 -22.83 5.90 32.02
C ASN A 240 -23.01 7.28 31.35
N LYS A 241 -22.12 8.25 31.58
CA LYS A 241 -22.21 9.64 31.08
C LYS A 241 -21.03 10.06 30.23
N ILE A 242 -19.83 9.52 30.50
CA ILE A 242 -18.59 10.02 29.91
C ILE A 242 -17.58 8.88 29.71
N THR A 243 -16.80 9.00 28.64
CA THR A 243 -15.64 8.14 28.35
C THR A 243 -14.41 9.01 28.16
N TYR A 244 -13.31 8.67 28.84
CA TYR A 244 -12.00 9.26 28.64
C TYR A 244 -11.11 8.26 27.90
N TYR A 245 -10.62 8.67 26.73
CA TYR A 245 -9.71 7.89 25.93
C TYR A 245 -8.26 8.18 26.28
N LYS A 246 -7.37 7.25 25.96
CA LYS A 246 -5.93 7.49 26.01
C LYS A 246 -5.55 8.50 24.92
N GLU A 247 -4.34 9.05 25.04
CA GLU A 247 -3.75 9.87 23.98
C GLU A 247 -3.33 9.00 22.79
N SER A 248 -3.20 9.61 21.61
CA SER A 248 -2.62 9.00 20.42
C SER A 248 -1.15 8.60 20.70
N PRO A 249 -0.69 7.44 20.23
CA PRO A 249 -1.35 6.48 19.33
C PRO A 249 -2.30 5.49 20.02
N TYR A 250 -2.29 5.40 21.34
CA TYR A 250 -2.99 4.36 22.11
C TYR A 250 -4.51 4.46 22.05
N SER A 251 -5.05 5.65 21.77
CA SER A 251 -6.50 5.84 21.54
C SER A 251 -6.99 5.10 20.29
N HIS A 252 -6.10 4.81 19.35
CA HIS A 252 -6.42 4.21 18.07
C HIS A 252 -6.13 2.70 17.99
N GLU A 253 -5.48 2.14 19.01
CA GLU A 253 -5.07 0.74 19.08
C GLU A 253 -5.90 -0.02 20.12
N VAL A 254 -7.00 -0.62 19.68
CA VAL A 254 -8.01 -1.25 20.55
C VAL A 254 -7.67 -2.71 20.80
N GLY A 255 -7.93 -3.17 22.03
CA GLY A 255 -7.75 -4.56 22.40
C GLY A 255 -6.31 -4.92 22.74
N THR A 256 -5.91 -6.15 22.43
CA THR A 256 -4.52 -6.60 22.47
C THR A 256 -3.86 -6.26 21.15
N PRO A 257 -2.79 -5.46 21.15
CA PRO A 257 -2.15 -5.03 19.90
C PRO A 257 -1.43 -6.20 19.22
N ASN A 258 -1.24 -6.09 17.91
CA ASN A 258 -0.50 -7.07 17.10
C ASN A 258 1.02 -6.88 17.30
N GLY A 259 1.56 -7.37 18.42
CA GLY A 259 2.99 -7.27 18.73
C GLY A 259 3.87 -7.97 17.68
N VAL A 260 3.48 -9.17 17.24
CA VAL A 260 4.21 -9.92 16.21
C VAL A 260 4.30 -9.10 14.92
N GLY A 261 3.19 -8.49 14.51
CA GLY A 261 3.17 -7.64 13.31
C GLY A 261 4.03 -6.39 13.44
N ALA A 262 4.01 -5.73 14.61
CA ALA A 262 4.82 -4.54 14.87
C ALA A 262 6.33 -4.84 14.79
N ILE A 263 6.78 -5.94 15.41
CA ILE A 263 8.17 -6.41 15.33
C ILE A 263 8.54 -6.79 13.89
N ALA A 264 7.64 -7.50 13.21
CA ALA A 264 7.85 -7.93 11.83
C ALA A 264 8.03 -6.76 10.86
N ILE A 265 7.17 -5.75 10.93
CA ILE A 265 7.26 -4.60 10.03
C ILE A 265 8.45 -3.68 10.36
N ALA A 266 8.86 -3.60 11.63
CA ALA A 266 10.07 -2.89 12.03
C ALA A 266 11.33 -3.57 11.49
N GLU A 267 11.43 -4.91 11.58
CA GLU A 267 12.54 -5.66 10.99
C GLU A 267 12.55 -5.55 9.45
N ALA A 268 11.39 -5.56 8.80
CA ALA A 268 11.30 -5.31 7.35
C ALA A 268 11.86 -3.93 6.98
N HIS A 269 11.54 -2.87 7.74
CA HIS A 269 12.14 -1.54 7.57
C HIS A 269 13.65 -1.59 7.74
N ARG A 270 14.16 -2.30 8.77
CA ARG A 270 15.59 -2.42 8.99
C ARG A 270 16.29 -3.01 7.77
N VAL A 271 15.83 -4.16 7.29
CA VAL A 271 16.43 -4.82 6.12
C VAL A 271 16.37 -3.93 4.89
N LEU A 272 15.20 -3.34 4.60
CA LEU A 272 15.02 -2.52 3.41
C LEU A 272 15.88 -1.24 3.44
N TYR A 273 16.08 -0.65 4.61
CA TYR A 273 16.72 0.66 4.71
C TYR A 273 18.20 0.59 5.08
N GLU A 274 18.66 -0.50 5.71
CA GLU A 274 20.05 -0.65 6.14
C GLU A 274 20.83 -1.65 5.29
N ASP A 275 20.19 -2.75 4.85
CA ASP A 275 20.90 -3.84 4.18
C ASP A 275 20.81 -3.78 2.64
N ILE A 276 19.93 -2.91 2.08
CA ILE A 276 19.64 -2.88 0.64
C ILE A 276 19.77 -1.46 0.07
N ASP A 277 20.40 -1.34 -1.08
CA ASP A 277 20.24 -0.18 -1.96
C ASP A 277 18.96 -0.35 -2.78
N LEU A 278 17.80 0.05 -2.17
CA LEU A 278 16.48 -0.07 -2.77
C LEU A 278 16.39 0.65 -4.12
N ASN A 279 16.99 1.83 -4.25
CA ASN A 279 16.90 2.62 -5.46
C ASN A 279 17.60 1.91 -6.64
N SER A 280 18.82 1.46 -6.46
CA SER A 280 19.55 0.74 -7.50
C SER A 280 18.91 -0.59 -7.85
N HIS A 281 18.43 -1.32 -6.82
CA HIS A 281 17.72 -2.58 -7.03
C HIS A 281 16.42 -2.38 -7.81
N THR A 282 15.58 -1.41 -7.40
CA THR A 282 14.31 -1.12 -8.07
C THR A 282 14.52 -0.66 -9.52
N LYS A 283 15.52 0.20 -9.79
CA LYS A 283 15.88 0.59 -11.16
C LYS A 283 16.25 -0.62 -12.02
N SER A 284 17.03 -1.56 -11.49
CA SER A 284 17.35 -2.79 -12.20
C SER A 284 16.10 -3.60 -12.54
N LEU A 285 15.18 -3.78 -11.58
CA LEU A 285 13.91 -4.50 -11.81
C LEU A 285 13.05 -3.78 -12.86
N VAL A 286 12.93 -2.45 -12.80
CA VAL A 286 12.18 -1.66 -13.77
C VAL A 286 12.79 -1.80 -15.16
N ASN A 287 14.11 -1.70 -15.30
CA ASN A 287 14.80 -1.87 -16.58
C ASN A 287 14.56 -3.27 -17.17
N ASN A 288 14.62 -4.31 -16.36
CA ASN A 288 14.30 -5.66 -16.83
C ASN A 288 12.84 -5.76 -17.31
N MET A 289 11.88 -5.16 -16.59
CA MET A 289 10.47 -5.11 -17.01
C MET A 289 10.28 -4.35 -18.34
N LEU A 290 10.92 -3.19 -18.50
CA LEU A 290 10.81 -2.38 -19.72
C LEU A 290 11.41 -3.06 -20.94
N ASN A 291 12.43 -3.90 -20.72
CA ASN A 291 13.12 -4.64 -21.78
C ASN A 291 12.41 -5.96 -22.16
N MET A 292 11.43 -6.43 -21.38
CA MET A 292 10.66 -7.63 -21.71
C MET A 292 9.91 -7.44 -23.03
N LYS A 293 10.05 -8.40 -23.95
CA LYS A 293 9.43 -8.39 -25.29
C LYS A 293 8.50 -9.58 -25.45
N LEU A 294 7.23 -9.31 -25.43
CA LEU A 294 6.22 -10.30 -25.78
C LEU A 294 5.97 -10.32 -27.29
N ASN A 295 5.62 -11.49 -27.81
CA ASN A 295 5.29 -11.64 -29.23
C ASN A 295 4.01 -10.84 -29.59
N LYS A 296 3.71 -10.72 -30.89
CA LYS A 296 2.58 -9.93 -31.43
C LYS A 296 1.19 -10.36 -30.95
N ASN A 297 1.07 -11.52 -30.31
CA ASN A 297 -0.20 -12.02 -29.77
C ASN A 297 -0.54 -11.36 -28.41
N PHE A 298 0.38 -10.60 -27.84
CA PHE A 298 0.17 -9.85 -26.61
C PHE A 298 0.07 -8.35 -26.87
N SER A 299 -0.82 -7.70 -26.12
CA SER A 299 -0.87 -6.23 -25.96
C SER A 299 -0.29 -5.87 -24.59
N VAL A 300 0.70 -4.98 -24.59
CA VAL A 300 1.37 -4.48 -23.36
C VAL A 300 0.87 -3.08 -23.06
N PHE A 301 0.66 -2.78 -21.78
CA PHE A 301 0.12 -1.52 -21.30
C PHE A 301 1.10 -0.86 -20.32
N PHE A 302 1.09 0.46 -20.24
CA PHE A 302 1.81 1.25 -19.23
C PHE A 302 3.32 0.95 -19.13
N ASN A 303 3.98 0.78 -20.29
CA ASN A 303 5.40 0.40 -20.37
C ASN A 303 6.26 1.47 -21.05
N ASN A 304 5.98 2.76 -20.80
CA ASN A 304 6.55 3.90 -21.52
C ASN A 304 7.34 4.89 -20.65
N THR A 305 7.62 4.57 -19.39
CA THR A 305 8.42 5.40 -18.48
C THR A 305 9.24 4.56 -17.51
N GLU A 306 10.40 5.10 -17.09
CA GLU A 306 11.25 4.55 -16.04
C GLU A 306 10.82 5.00 -14.64
N ASP A 307 10.03 6.08 -14.53
CA ASP A 307 9.49 6.60 -13.26
C ASP A 307 8.31 5.76 -12.78
N LYS A 308 8.61 4.51 -12.41
CA LYS A 308 7.61 3.54 -11.98
C LYS A 308 8.17 2.50 -11.03
N THR A 309 7.28 1.79 -10.34
CA THR A 309 7.58 0.52 -9.66
C THR A 309 7.65 -0.62 -10.68
N PRO A 310 8.30 -1.75 -10.38
CA PRO A 310 8.50 -2.84 -11.33
C PRO A 310 7.22 -3.64 -11.56
N VAL A 311 6.30 -3.04 -12.30
CA VAL A 311 5.00 -3.61 -12.69
C VAL A 311 4.92 -3.66 -14.22
N PHE A 312 4.53 -4.82 -14.75
CA PHE A 312 4.34 -5.07 -16.18
C PHE A 312 2.94 -5.62 -16.42
N VAL A 313 2.16 -4.92 -17.25
CA VAL A 313 0.75 -5.24 -17.47
C VAL A 313 0.51 -5.57 -18.93
N PHE A 314 -0.17 -6.67 -19.17
CA PHE A 314 -0.42 -7.17 -20.52
C PHE A 314 -1.72 -7.97 -20.59
N LYS A 315 -2.16 -8.29 -21.80
CA LYS A 315 -3.18 -9.30 -22.08
C LYS A 315 -2.83 -10.02 -23.38
N HIS A 316 -3.29 -11.26 -23.52
CA HIS A 316 -3.28 -11.93 -24.81
C HIS A 316 -4.45 -11.45 -25.68
N ASN A 317 -4.25 -11.33 -26.99
CA ASN A 317 -5.23 -10.73 -27.90
C ASN A 317 -6.43 -11.64 -28.20
N THR A 318 -6.26 -12.96 -28.09
CA THR A 318 -7.28 -13.97 -28.44
C THR A 318 -7.60 -14.95 -27.31
N ILE A 319 -6.61 -15.33 -26.48
CA ILE A 319 -6.79 -16.28 -25.37
C ILE A 319 -7.23 -15.51 -24.12
N PRO A 320 -8.27 -15.95 -23.38
CA PRO A 320 -8.66 -15.36 -22.13
C PRO A 320 -7.51 -15.31 -21.10
N ASN A 321 -7.38 -14.23 -20.37
CA ASN A 321 -6.29 -14.03 -19.40
C ASN A 321 -6.18 -15.16 -18.36
N LYS A 322 -7.33 -15.67 -17.89
CA LYS A 322 -7.39 -16.80 -16.97
C LYS A 322 -6.74 -18.07 -17.56
N ASP A 323 -6.96 -18.32 -18.85
CA ASP A 323 -6.41 -19.49 -19.53
C ASP A 323 -4.90 -19.34 -19.75
N ILE A 324 -4.42 -18.11 -19.99
CA ILE A 324 -2.97 -17.81 -20.02
C ILE A 324 -2.33 -18.17 -18.67
N CYS A 325 -2.89 -17.69 -17.56
CA CYS A 325 -2.39 -17.98 -16.23
C CYS A 325 -2.40 -19.52 -15.95
N SER A 326 -3.47 -20.20 -16.36
CA SER A 326 -3.57 -21.68 -16.21
C SER A 326 -2.52 -22.44 -17.02
N LYS A 327 -2.23 -22.00 -18.25
CA LYS A 327 -1.21 -22.60 -19.13
C LYS A 327 0.22 -22.44 -18.59
N LEU A 328 0.50 -21.34 -17.87
CA LEU A 328 1.80 -21.11 -17.23
C LEU A 328 2.07 -22.08 -16.06
N GLY A 329 1.02 -22.69 -15.52
CA GLY A 329 1.10 -23.70 -14.47
C GLY A 329 1.40 -23.14 -13.08
N ASP A 330 1.53 -24.03 -12.11
CA ASP A 330 1.62 -23.71 -10.68
C ASP A 330 2.96 -23.06 -10.26
N LYS A 331 3.92 -22.98 -11.18
CA LYS A 331 5.27 -22.45 -10.90
C LYS A 331 5.47 -21.02 -11.36
N VAL A 332 4.43 -20.36 -11.89
CA VAL A 332 4.47 -18.95 -12.30
C VAL A 332 3.35 -18.19 -11.61
N PHE A 333 3.72 -17.34 -10.66
CA PHE A 333 2.76 -16.51 -9.93
C PHE A 333 2.60 -15.17 -10.63
N LEU A 334 1.44 -14.95 -11.18
CA LEU A 334 0.97 -13.69 -11.77
C LEU A 334 -0.40 -13.37 -11.18
N ARG A 335 -0.85 -12.15 -11.35
CA ARG A 335 -2.21 -11.78 -11.00
C ARG A 335 -3.03 -11.46 -12.23
N GLU A 336 -4.23 -12.02 -12.29
CA GLU A 336 -5.23 -11.70 -13.30
C GLU A 336 -6.42 -11.00 -12.63
N GLY A 337 -7.01 -10.01 -13.29
CA GLY A 337 -8.23 -9.33 -12.84
C GLY A 337 -8.22 -7.82 -13.00
N ALA A 338 -9.06 -7.14 -12.20
CA ALA A 338 -9.22 -5.69 -12.21
C ALA A 338 -8.36 -4.95 -11.16
N PHE A 339 -7.63 -5.67 -10.31
CA PHE A 339 -6.69 -5.14 -9.31
C PHE A 339 -7.28 -4.07 -8.37
N CYS A 340 -8.60 -4.09 -8.15
CA CYS A 340 -9.33 -3.06 -7.39
C CYS A 340 -9.17 -1.61 -7.93
N SER A 341 -8.81 -1.45 -9.21
CA SER A 341 -8.64 -0.17 -9.91
C SER A 341 -9.60 -0.10 -11.11
N TYR A 342 -10.89 -0.20 -10.81
CA TYR A 342 -11.94 -0.43 -11.80
C TYR A 342 -12.03 0.69 -12.83
N ARG A 343 -11.92 1.97 -12.42
CA ARG A 343 -12.03 3.11 -13.34
C ARG A 343 -10.86 3.15 -14.32
N LEU A 344 -9.65 2.83 -13.88
CA LEU A 344 -8.49 2.70 -14.76
C LEU A 344 -8.72 1.61 -15.81
N LEU A 345 -9.28 0.45 -15.43
CA LEU A 345 -9.56 -0.60 -16.39
C LEU A 345 -10.68 -0.22 -17.38
N GLU A 346 -11.71 0.52 -16.96
CA GLU A 346 -12.73 1.06 -17.88
C GLU A 346 -12.08 1.90 -18.99
N LYS A 347 -11.14 2.76 -18.64
CA LYS A 347 -10.37 3.57 -19.59
C LYS A 347 -9.47 2.72 -20.48
N THR A 348 -8.83 1.70 -19.92
CA THR A 348 -7.85 0.84 -20.62
C THR A 348 -8.52 -0.17 -21.56
N LEU A 349 -9.74 -0.60 -21.21
CA LEU A 349 -10.50 -1.63 -21.92
C LEU A 349 -11.87 -1.09 -22.39
N PRO A 350 -11.92 0.00 -23.19
CA PRO A 350 -13.19 0.64 -23.57
C PRO A 350 -14.09 -0.25 -24.44
N SER A 351 -13.55 -1.31 -25.04
CA SER A 351 -14.34 -2.29 -25.80
C SER A 351 -15.19 -3.22 -24.93
N VAL A 352 -14.93 -3.28 -23.63
CA VAL A 352 -15.73 -4.10 -22.69
C VAL A 352 -16.92 -3.30 -22.20
N ILE A 353 -17.98 -3.25 -22.99
CA ILE A 353 -19.19 -2.45 -22.73
C ILE A 353 -19.96 -2.98 -21.49
N LYS A 354 -20.00 -4.31 -21.32
CA LYS A 354 -20.71 -4.93 -20.20
C LYS A 354 -19.73 -5.42 -19.14
N ILE A 355 -19.51 -4.60 -18.12
CA ILE A 355 -18.54 -4.87 -17.05
C ILE A 355 -19.03 -5.95 -16.09
N MET A 356 -20.35 -5.98 -15.81
CA MET A 356 -20.97 -6.93 -14.87
C MET A 356 -21.89 -7.92 -15.59
N GLU A 357 -21.81 -9.18 -15.22
CA GLU A 357 -22.72 -10.25 -15.61
C GLU A 357 -23.39 -10.81 -14.35
N GLY A 358 -24.58 -10.30 -14.04
CA GLY A 358 -25.22 -10.53 -12.73
C GLY A 358 -24.34 -9.94 -11.61
N ASN A 359 -23.95 -10.77 -10.64
CA ASN A 359 -23.08 -10.38 -9.51
C ASN A 359 -21.57 -10.68 -9.75
N LYS A 360 -21.16 -10.98 -10.99
CA LYS A 360 -19.79 -11.29 -11.34
C LYS A 360 -19.24 -10.27 -12.33
N LEU A 361 -17.94 -10.00 -12.25
CA LEU A 361 -17.23 -9.24 -13.28
C LEU A 361 -17.20 -10.05 -14.58
N ASN A 362 -17.39 -9.36 -15.71
CA ASN A 362 -17.13 -9.95 -17.02
C ASN A 362 -15.67 -10.39 -17.10
N PRO A 363 -15.37 -11.65 -17.43
CA PRO A 363 -13.99 -12.14 -17.56
C PRO A 363 -13.11 -11.35 -18.53
N ALA A 364 -13.72 -10.70 -19.55
CA ALA A 364 -13.01 -9.82 -20.47
C ALA A 364 -12.56 -8.50 -19.83
N PHE A 365 -13.14 -8.12 -18.68
CA PHE A 365 -12.77 -6.94 -17.89
C PHE A 365 -11.62 -7.28 -16.94
N SER A 366 -10.51 -7.71 -17.50
CA SER A 366 -9.32 -8.10 -16.76
C SER A 366 -8.05 -7.86 -17.58
N LEU A 367 -6.93 -7.73 -16.87
CA LEU A 367 -5.57 -7.71 -17.40
C LEU A 367 -4.72 -8.73 -16.62
N ILE A 368 -3.55 -9.05 -17.12
CA ILE A 368 -2.53 -9.83 -16.38
C ILE A 368 -1.47 -8.84 -15.92
N ARG A 369 -1.07 -8.97 -14.65
CA ARG A 369 -0.01 -8.17 -14.05
C ARG A 369 1.11 -9.08 -13.56
N ALA A 370 2.32 -8.84 -14.06
CA ALA A 370 3.55 -9.30 -13.45
C ALA A 370 4.13 -8.15 -12.60
N SER A 371 4.52 -8.43 -11.38
CA SER A 371 5.14 -7.46 -10.49
C SER A 371 6.33 -8.07 -9.76
N ALA A 372 7.50 -7.47 -9.97
CA ALA A 372 8.74 -7.93 -9.38
C ALA A 372 9.01 -7.29 -8.01
N GLY A 373 9.88 -7.91 -7.25
CA GLY A 373 10.35 -7.45 -5.95
C GLY A 373 11.75 -7.99 -5.64
N LEU A 374 12.18 -7.90 -4.38
CA LEU A 374 13.52 -8.35 -3.95
C LEU A 374 13.82 -9.82 -4.25
N VAL A 375 12.79 -10.64 -4.43
CA VAL A 375 12.95 -12.07 -4.73
C VAL A 375 13.40 -12.33 -6.17
N ASN A 376 13.22 -11.34 -7.06
CA ASN A 376 13.45 -11.50 -8.49
C ASN A 376 14.85 -11.04 -8.91
N ASN A 377 15.41 -11.76 -9.89
CA ASN A 377 16.67 -11.46 -10.53
C ASN A 377 16.50 -11.48 -12.07
N GLU A 378 17.54 -11.11 -12.81
CA GLU A 378 17.51 -11.00 -14.28
C GLU A 378 17.09 -12.32 -14.96
N SER A 379 17.52 -13.47 -14.47
CA SER A 379 17.16 -14.77 -15.05
C SER A 379 15.67 -15.09 -14.92
N ASP A 380 14.99 -14.57 -13.88
CA ASP A 380 13.55 -14.76 -13.70
C ASP A 380 12.76 -14.04 -14.81
N PHE A 381 13.19 -12.83 -15.22
CA PHE A 381 12.54 -12.09 -16.31
C PHE A 381 12.71 -12.80 -17.65
N ALA A 382 13.91 -13.28 -17.94
CA ALA A 382 14.17 -14.06 -19.17
C ALA A 382 13.32 -15.35 -19.21
N ALA A 383 13.21 -16.05 -18.08
CA ALA A 383 12.39 -17.25 -17.96
C ALA A 383 10.89 -16.95 -18.11
N LEU A 384 10.39 -15.84 -17.54
CA LEU A 384 9.00 -15.42 -17.69
C LEU A 384 8.69 -15.06 -19.14
N GLU A 385 9.55 -14.25 -19.78
CA GLU A 385 9.43 -13.86 -21.19
C GLU A 385 9.38 -15.09 -22.12
N GLN A 386 10.29 -16.03 -21.92
CA GLN A 386 10.33 -17.26 -22.69
C GLN A 386 9.05 -18.09 -22.53
N ARG A 387 8.54 -18.26 -21.30
CA ARG A 387 7.31 -19.03 -21.04
C ARG A 387 6.08 -18.35 -21.65
N LEU A 388 5.97 -17.02 -21.56
CA LEU A 388 4.89 -16.27 -22.18
C LEU A 388 4.90 -16.39 -23.71
N ASN A 389 6.06 -16.24 -24.34
CA ASN A 389 6.20 -16.31 -25.79
C ASN A 389 5.96 -17.72 -26.37
N ASN A 390 6.05 -18.75 -25.55
CA ASN A 390 5.83 -20.15 -25.94
C ASN A 390 4.38 -20.64 -25.66
N ILE A 391 3.50 -19.80 -25.15
CA ILE A 391 2.11 -20.21 -24.79
C ILE A 391 1.30 -20.68 -26.01
N ASP A 392 1.58 -20.16 -27.18
CA ASP A 392 0.88 -20.48 -28.42
C ASP A 392 1.44 -21.72 -29.16
N LEU A 393 2.54 -22.29 -28.65
CA LEU A 393 3.16 -23.51 -29.17
C LEU A 393 2.65 -24.75 -28.44
#